data_fb8d39d2965d816b1541f945e4a40589
#
_entry.id   fb8d39d2965d816b1541f945e4a40589
#
_cell.length_a   1.000
_cell.length_b   1.000
_cell.length_c   1.000
_cell.angle_alpha   90.00
_cell.angle_beta   90.00
_cell.angle_gamma   90.00
#
_symmetry.space_group_name_H-M   'P 1'
#
loop_
_entity.id
_entity.type
_entity.pdbx_description
1 polymer ?
#
loop_
_entity_poly.entity_id
_entity_poly.type
_entity_poly.pdbx_seq_one_letter_code
_entity_poly.pdbx_strand_id
1 'polypeptide(L)'
;AMEAWWLNAVIMGVVEGLTEFLPISSTGHLILTSALLGMDGEKTKVFEIAIQTGAIFAVILIFWHRIQNTLQGLVKREPNALRFTRHVLIAFAPAVVFGLLLGKAVKAHLFTPHVVASTFILGGLIILWIEKHFSQNPEAIRVHSVDDMSNGDALRVGLIQCLALVPGTSRS
;
A
#
# COMPACT_ATOMS: atom_id res chain seq x y z
N ALA A 1 -5.64 -27.44 18.94
CA ALA A 1 -5.93 -26.80 17.63
C ALA A 1 -6.22 -25.30 17.77
N MET A 2 -6.97 -24.86 18.78
CA MET A 2 -7.32 -23.46 19.01
C MET A 2 -6.13 -22.61 19.46
N GLU A 3 -5.26 -23.15 20.32
CA GLU A 3 -4.04 -22.47 20.78
C GLU A 3 -3.04 -22.19 19.64
N ALA A 4 -2.87 -23.14 18.74
CA ALA A 4 -2.00 -22.98 17.58
C ALA A 4 -2.54 -21.89 16.62
N TRP A 5 -3.85 -21.77 16.49
CA TRP A 5 -4.47 -20.74 15.67
C TRP A 5 -4.20 -19.31 16.21
N TRP A 6 -4.30 -19.13 17.53
CA TRP A 6 -4.00 -17.84 18.17
C TRP A 6 -2.53 -17.42 17.98
N LEU A 7 -1.62 -18.40 18.12
CA LEU A 7 -0.20 -18.11 17.88
C LEU A 7 0.05 -17.70 16.43
N ASN A 8 -0.50 -18.43 15.48
CA ASN A 8 -0.41 -18.12 14.06
C ASN A 8 -1.01 -16.73 13.76
N ALA A 9 -2.15 -16.40 14.37
CA ALA A 9 -2.78 -15.09 14.22
C ALA A 9 -1.87 -13.95 14.73
N VAL A 10 -1.21 -14.15 15.87
CA VAL A 10 -0.24 -13.17 16.40
C VAL A 10 0.95 -13.01 15.46
N ILE A 11 1.52 -14.11 14.97
CA ILE A 11 2.63 -14.08 14.00
C ILE A 11 2.22 -13.30 12.74
N MET A 12 1.05 -13.59 12.19
CA MET A 12 0.52 -12.89 11.02
C MET A 12 0.33 -11.40 11.28
N GLY A 13 -0.20 -11.03 12.45
CA GLY A 13 -0.35 -9.63 12.85
C GLY A 13 0.97 -8.89 12.98
N VAL A 14 2.00 -9.52 13.53
CA VAL A 14 3.36 -8.97 13.62
C VAL A 14 3.96 -8.78 12.23
N VAL A 15 3.84 -9.76 11.36
CA VAL A 15 4.31 -9.66 9.97
C VAL A 15 3.62 -8.50 9.25
N GLU A 16 2.30 -8.36 9.38
CA GLU A 16 1.56 -7.24 8.81
C GLU A 16 2.07 -5.90 9.33
N GLY A 17 2.16 -5.75 10.65
CA GLY A 17 2.60 -4.50 11.27
C GLY A 17 4.02 -4.07 10.88
N LEU A 18 4.93 -5.04 10.71
CA LEU A 18 6.31 -4.76 10.28
C LEU A 18 6.44 -4.49 8.78
N THR A 19 5.63 -5.13 7.95
CA THR A 19 5.80 -5.09 6.50
C THR A 19 4.91 -4.08 5.78
N GLU A 20 3.81 -3.63 6.39
CA GLU A 20 2.86 -2.71 5.73
C GLU A 20 3.49 -1.37 5.37
N PHE A 21 4.34 -0.83 6.24
CA PHE A 21 4.93 0.50 6.08
C PHE A 21 6.30 0.50 5.40
N LEU A 22 6.85 -0.68 5.15
CA LEU A 22 8.09 -0.85 4.40
C LEU A 22 7.79 -1.12 2.92
N PRO A 23 8.67 -0.73 1.99
CA PRO A 23 8.46 -0.96 0.55
C PRO A 23 8.78 -2.42 0.16
N ILE A 24 8.19 -3.38 0.86
CA ILE A 24 8.47 -4.82 0.73
C ILE A 24 7.25 -5.70 0.47
N SER A 25 6.08 -5.09 0.28
CA SER A 25 4.78 -5.76 0.08
C SER A 25 4.33 -6.64 1.26
N SER A 26 3.49 -6.09 2.12
CA SER A 26 2.87 -6.83 3.24
C SER A 26 2.02 -7.99 2.74
N THR A 27 1.23 -7.78 1.68
CA THR A 27 0.38 -8.83 1.10
C THR A 27 1.19 -10.04 0.66
N GLY A 28 2.31 -9.83 -0.01
CA GLY A 28 3.19 -10.93 -0.40
C GLY A 28 3.78 -11.67 0.80
N HIS A 29 4.20 -10.95 1.84
CA HIS A 29 4.71 -11.55 3.07
C HIS A 29 3.63 -12.34 3.83
N LEU A 30 2.39 -11.84 3.87
CA LEU A 30 1.26 -12.57 4.47
C LEU A 30 0.95 -13.87 3.72
N ILE A 31 0.94 -13.83 2.39
CA ILE A 31 0.71 -15.03 1.56
C ILE A 31 1.78 -16.10 1.86
N LEU A 32 3.05 -15.70 1.92
CA LEU A 32 4.15 -16.64 2.22
C LEU A 32 4.08 -17.14 3.66
N THR A 33 3.81 -16.26 4.63
CA THR A 33 3.73 -16.61 6.05
C THR A 33 2.55 -17.55 6.31
N SER A 34 1.37 -17.29 5.75
CA SER A 34 0.21 -18.17 5.90
C SER A 34 0.48 -19.56 5.33
N ALA A 35 1.12 -19.63 4.16
CA ALA A 35 1.52 -20.91 3.56
C ALA A 35 2.51 -21.68 4.46
N LEU A 36 3.51 -21.02 5.04
CA LEU A 36 4.47 -21.64 5.96
C LEU A 36 3.84 -22.12 7.27
N LEU A 37 2.82 -21.41 7.76
CA LEU A 37 2.08 -21.77 8.97
C LEU A 37 0.97 -22.81 8.73
N GLY A 38 0.77 -23.22 7.48
CA GLY A 38 -0.30 -24.14 7.11
C GLY A 38 -1.71 -23.54 7.30
N MET A 39 -1.82 -22.23 7.19
CA MET A 39 -3.10 -21.52 7.28
C MET A 39 -3.72 -21.39 5.90
N ASP A 40 -4.73 -22.23 5.64
CA ASP A 40 -5.43 -22.25 4.36
C ASP A 40 -6.92 -21.91 4.51
N GLY A 41 -7.52 -21.52 3.40
CA GLY A 41 -8.96 -21.37 3.23
C GLY A 41 -9.50 -19.96 3.40
N GLU A 42 -10.81 -19.86 3.32
CA GLU A 42 -11.57 -18.61 3.36
C GLU A 42 -11.36 -17.80 4.66
N LYS A 43 -11.26 -18.50 5.80
CA LYS A 43 -11.05 -17.85 7.11
C LYS A 43 -9.71 -17.11 7.17
N THR A 44 -8.65 -17.67 6.59
CA THR A 44 -7.33 -17.04 6.52
C THR A 44 -7.39 -15.78 5.68
N LYS A 45 -8.05 -15.81 4.53
CA LYS A 45 -8.23 -14.63 3.66
C LYS A 45 -8.98 -13.50 4.36
N VAL A 46 -10.07 -13.83 5.05
CA VAL A 46 -10.82 -12.84 5.85
C VAL A 46 -9.95 -12.26 6.96
N PHE A 47 -9.18 -13.10 7.63
CA PHE A 47 -8.26 -12.66 8.68
C PHE A 47 -7.15 -11.75 8.13
N GLU A 48 -6.55 -12.07 7.01
CA GLU A 48 -5.55 -11.21 6.35
C GLU A 48 -6.12 -9.81 6.03
N ILE A 49 -7.35 -9.73 5.57
CA ILE A 49 -8.04 -8.45 5.34
C ILE A 49 -8.27 -7.72 6.67
N ALA A 50 -8.67 -8.43 7.71
CA ALA A 50 -8.96 -7.85 9.02
C ALA A 50 -7.72 -7.22 9.66
N ILE A 51 -6.55 -7.87 9.60
CA ILE A 51 -5.32 -7.32 10.15
C ILE A 51 -4.78 -6.12 9.36
N GLN A 52 -5.02 -6.06 8.05
CA GLN A 52 -4.73 -4.87 7.24
C GLN A 52 -5.55 -3.66 7.70
N THR A 53 -6.77 -3.86 8.17
CA THR A 53 -7.59 -2.81 8.78
C THR A 53 -6.91 -2.23 10.03
N GLY A 54 -6.25 -3.05 10.83
CA GLY A 54 -5.46 -2.59 11.97
C GLY A 54 -4.33 -1.63 11.57
N ALA A 55 -3.63 -1.92 10.48
CA ALA A 55 -2.59 -1.05 9.93
C ALA A 55 -3.18 0.30 9.46
N ILE A 56 -4.37 0.30 8.87
CA ILE A 56 -5.07 1.53 8.47
C ILE A 56 -5.42 2.38 9.71
N PHE A 57 -5.88 1.77 10.79
CA PHE A 57 -6.11 2.49 12.06
C PHE A 57 -4.83 3.11 12.62
N ALA A 58 -3.70 2.42 12.53
CA ALA A 58 -2.41 2.98 12.94
C ALA A 58 -2.05 4.23 12.13
N VAL A 59 -2.26 4.23 10.82
CA VAL A 59 -2.06 5.41 9.96
C VAL A 59 -2.99 6.56 10.37
N ILE A 60 -4.26 6.28 10.63
CA ILE A 60 -5.22 7.29 11.07
C ILE A 60 -4.76 7.93 12.39
N LEU A 61 -4.27 7.15 13.35
CA LEU A 61 -3.78 7.66 14.62
C LEU A 61 -2.52 8.53 14.47
N ILE A 62 -1.56 8.07 13.66
CA ILE A 62 -0.31 8.81 13.42
C ILE A 62 -0.58 10.15 12.73
N PHE A 63 -1.44 10.15 11.72
CA PHE A 63 -1.77 11.34 10.94
C PHE A 63 -3.04 12.06 11.42
N TRP A 64 -3.47 11.80 12.66
CA TRP A 64 -4.72 12.33 13.20
C TRP A 64 -4.81 13.86 13.10
N HIS A 65 -3.75 14.57 13.48
CA HIS A 65 -3.71 16.03 13.38
C HIS A 65 -3.81 16.52 11.94
N ARG A 66 -3.14 15.86 11.01
CA ARG A 66 -3.24 16.18 9.59
C ARG A 66 -4.67 15.99 9.07
N ILE A 67 -5.31 14.90 9.46
CA ILE A 67 -6.69 14.57 9.08
C ILE A 67 -7.65 15.64 9.65
N GLN A 68 -7.55 15.96 10.93
CA GLN A 68 -8.39 16.99 11.56
C GLN A 68 -8.20 18.35 10.89
N ASN A 69 -6.96 18.78 10.68
CA ASN A 69 -6.66 20.07 10.05
C ASN A 69 -7.21 20.13 8.63
N THR A 70 -7.10 19.04 7.88
CA THR A 70 -7.66 18.97 6.53
C THR A 70 -9.18 19.05 6.53
N LEU A 71 -9.84 18.32 7.42
CA LEU A 71 -11.31 18.34 7.54
C LEU A 71 -11.82 19.74 7.95
N GLN A 72 -11.18 20.37 8.94
CA GLN A 72 -11.52 21.73 9.35
C GLN A 72 -11.26 22.74 8.23
N GLY A 73 -10.16 22.60 7.54
CA GLY A 73 -9.82 23.44 6.39
C GLY A 73 -10.81 23.28 5.23
N LEU A 74 -11.34 22.09 5.00
CA LEU A 74 -12.39 21.84 4.01
C LEU A 74 -13.70 22.56 4.36
N VAL A 75 -14.10 22.50 5.62
CA VAL A 75 -15.29 23.21 6.10
C VAL A 75 -15.13 24.73 5.92
N LYS A 76 -13.96 25.25 6.21
CA LYS A 76 -13.61 26.67 6.05
C LYS A 76 -13.25 27.06 4.62
N ARG A 77 -13.22 26.09 3.68
CA ARG A 77 -12.80 26.26 2.28
C ARG A 77 -11.39 26.86 2.13
N GLU A 78 -10.47 26.45 3.02
CA GLU A 78 -9.08 26.86 2.94
C GLU A 78 -8.41 26.32 1.67
N PRO A 79 -7.66 27.14 0.91
CA PRO A 79 -7.05 26.73 -0.35
C PRO A 79 -6.12 25.51 -0.22
N ASN A 80 -5.33 25.44 0.84
CA ASN A 80 -4.40 24.34 1.09
C ASN A 80 -5.12 23.00 1.35
N ALA A 81 -6.21 23.03 2.13
CA ALA A 81 -7.01 21.84 2.40
C ALA A 81 -7.74 21.33 1.15
N LEU A 82 -8.30 22.25 0.35
CA LEU A 82 -8.94 21.92 -0.93
C LEU A 82 -7.93 21.34 -1.92
N ARG A 83 -6.74 21.92 -2.01
CA ARG A 83 -5.67 21.44 -2.88
C ARG A 83 -5.19 20.06 -2.48
N PHE A 84 -4.92 19.83 -1.20
CA PHE A 84 -4.49 18.53 -0.69
C PHE A 84 -5.56 17.45 -0.96
N THR A 85 -6.81 17.73 -0.65
CA THR A 85 -7.92 16.80 -0.90
C THR A 85 -8.08 16.48 -2.38
N ARG A 86 -7.96 17.49 -3.25
CA ARG A 86 -7.98 17.28 -4.71
C ARG A 86 -6.85 16.36 -5.16
N HIS A 87 -5.64 16.54 -4.66
CA HIS A 87 -4.51 15.66 -5.00
C HIS A 87 -4.73 14.22 -4.51
N VAL A 88 -5.28 14.04 -3.32
CA VAL A 88 -5.63 12.71 -2.79
C VAL A 88 -6.66 12.02 -3.69
N LEU A 89 -7.70 12.74 -4.10
CA LEU A 89 -8.74 12.19 -5.00
C LEU A 89 -8.18 11.86 -6.39
N ILE A 90 -7.35 12.70 -6.96
CA ILE A 90 -6.68 12.45 -8.25
C ILE A 90 -5.76 11.23 -8.15
N ALA A 91 -4.98 11.10 -7.08
CA ALA A 91 -4.10 9.95 -6.87
C ALA A 91 -4.85 8.65 -6.60
N PHE A 92 -6.05 8.73 -6.03
CA PHE A 92 -6.89 7.56 -5.74
C PHE A 92 -7.72 7.08 -6.94
N ALA A 93 -8.13 7.98 -7.81
CA ALA A 93 -9.02 7.70 -8.93
C ALA A 93 -8.51 6.56 -9.87
N PRO A 94 -7.25 6.52 -10.31
CA PRO A 94 -6.76 5.43 -11.14
C PRO A 94 -6.90 4.07 -10.49
N ALA A 95 -6.61 3.94 -9.19
CA ALA A 95 -6.73 2.69 -8.45
C ALA A 95 -8.19 2.21 -8.38
N VAL A 96 -9.15 3.12 -8.22
CA VAL A 96 -10.59 2.80 -8.26
C VAL A 96 -10.98 2.29 -9.64
N VAL A 97 -10.62 3.01 -10.69
CA VAL A 97 -10.98 2.64 -12.08
C VAL A 97 -10.39 1.29 -12.45
N PHE A 98 -9.09 1.11 -12.30
CA PHE A 98 -8.42 -0.15 -12.64
C PHE A 98 -8.80 -1.28 -11.70
N GLY A 99 -9.02 -1.01 -10.41
CA GLY A 99 -9.48 -2.00 -9.45
C GLY A 99 -10.87 -2.56 -9.80
N LEU A 100 -11.80 -1.70 -10.21
CA LEU A 100 -13.13 -2.13 -10.65
C LEU A 100 -13.10 -2.89 -11.98
N LEU A 101 -12.28 -2.45 -12.93
CA LEU A 101 -12.20 -3.07 -14.26
C LEU A 101 -11.41 -4.38 -14.26
N LEU A 102 -10.29 -4.44 -13.53
CA LEU A 102 -9.32 -5.53 -13.60
C LEU A 102 -9.23 -6.37 -12.31
N GLY A 103 -9.87 -5.95 -11.22
CA GLY A 103 -9.73 -6.60 -9.91
C GLY A 103 -10.07 -8.09 -9.91
N LYS A 104 -11.13 -8.49 -10.61
CA LYS A 104 -11.53 -9.90 -10.74
C LYS A 104 -10.50 -10.71 -11.52
N ALA A 105 -9.99 -10.18 -12.63
CA ALA A 105 -8.97 -10.83 -13.45
C ALA A 105 -7.65 -10.97 -12.69
N VAL A 106 -7.24 -9.94 -11.96
CA VAL A 106 -6.05 -9.95 -11.10
C VAL A 106 -6.17 -11.03 -10.04
N LYS A 107 -7.30 -11.08 -9.30
CA LYS A 107 -7.54 -12.12 -8.28
C LYS A 107 -7.56 -13.52 -8.87
N ALA A 108 -8.13 -13.70 -10.06
CA ALA A 108 -8.23 -15.01 -10.71
C ALA A 108 -6.90 -15.55 -11.23
N HIS A 109 -6.01 -14.67 -11.72
CA HIS A 109 -4.83 -15.09 -12.48
C HIS A 109 -3.50 -14.74 -11.80
N LEU A 110 -3.42 -13.70 -11.00
CA LEU A 110 -2.16 -13.16 -10.49
C LEU A 110 -1.88 -13.49 -9.01
N PHE A 111 -2.85 -13.99 -8.26
CA PHE A 111 -2.66 -14.38 -6.85
C PHE A 111 -2.02 -15.77 -6.73
N THR A 112 -0.80 -15.89 -7.22
CA THR A 112 -0.01 -17.13 -7.18
C THR A 112 1.36 -16.88 -6.57
N PRO A 113 2.01 -17.90 -5.95
CA PRO A 113 3.36 -17.76 -5.41
C PRO A 113 4.39 -17.32 -6.45
N HIS A 114 4.26 -17.77 -7.69
CA HIS A 114 5.17 -17.40 -8.78
C HIS A 114 5.08 -15.92 -9.13
N VAL A 115 3.88 -15.36 -9.20
CA VAL A 115 3.66 -13.94 -9.45
C VAL A 115 4.21 -13.11 -8.29
N VAL A 116 3.94 -13.50 -7.04
CA VAL A 116 4.46 -12.83 -5.84
C VAL A 116 6.00 -12.82 -5.83
N ALA A 117 6.64 -13.95 -6.10
CA ALA A 117 8.09 -14.05 -6.19
C ALA A 117 8.67 -13.16 -7.29
N SER A 118 8.04 -13.17 -8.47
CA SER A 118 8.45 -12.33 -9.61
C SER A 118 8.35 -10.84 -9.29
N THR A 119 7.24 -10.41 -8.69
CA THR A 119 7.04 -9.01 -8.32
C THR A 119 7.95 -8.57 -7.18
N PHE A 120 8.31 -9.44 -6.25
CA PHE A 120 9.32 -9.16 -5.23
C PHE A 120 10.68 -8.88 -5.85
N ILE A 121 11.13 -9.72 -6.78
CA ILE A 121 12.42 -9.57 -7.46
C ILE A 121 12.42 -8.28 -8.28
N LEU A 122 11.42 -8.08 -9.13
CA LEU A 122 11.32 -6.89 -9.97
C LEU A 122 11.20 -5.60 -9.14
N GLY A 123 10.37 -5.61 -8.10
CA GLY A 123 10.22 -4.47 -7.20
C GLY A 123 11.52 -4.13 -6.47
N GLY A 124 12.22 -5.13 -5.96
CA GLY A 124 13.52 -4.96 -5.32
C GLY A 124 14.57 -4.37 -6.25
N LEU A 125 14.65 -4.85 -7.48
CA LEU A 125 15.58 -4.32 -8.50
C LEU A 125 15.24 -2.86 -8.86
N ILE A 126 13.96 -2.52 -9.00
CA ILE A 126 13.52 -1.16 -9.27
C ILE A 126 13.89 -0.22 -8.11
N ILE A 127 13.65 -0.63 -6.86
CA ILE A 127 14.01 0.14 -5.67
C ILE A 127 15.52 0.40 -5.62
N LEU A 128 16.34 -0.61 -5.81
CA LEU A 128 17.79 -0.47 -5.82
C LEU A 128 18.27 0.48 -6.93
N TRP A 129 17.65 0.41 -8.10
CA TRP A 129 17.96 1.32 -9.19
C TRP A 129 17.58 2.76 -8.86
N ILE A 130 16.39 2.98 -8.31
CA ILE A 130 15.90 4.31 -7.91
C ILE A 130 16.80 4.91 -6.83
N GLU A 131 17.10 4.15 -5.77
CA GLU A 131 17.97 4.62 -4.69
C GLU A 131 19.35 5.03 -5.22
N LYS A 132 19.96 4.19 -6.03
CA LYS A 132 21.25 4.50 -6.65
C LYS A 132 21.20 5.74 -7.52
N HIS A 133 20.17 5.86 -8.36
CA HIS A 133 19.99 7.00 -9.26
C HIS A 133 19.85 8.32 -8.51
N PHE A 134 18.96 8.36 -7.52
CA PHE A 134 18.70 9.61 -6.76
C PHE A 134 19.75 9.92 -5.71
N SER A 135 20.47 8.92 -5.18
CA SER A 135 21.64 9.16 -4.33
C SER A 135 22.78 9.85 -5.10
N GLN A 136 22.94 9.50 -6.38
CA GLN A 136 23.96 10.10 -7.23
C GLN A 136 23.51 11.44 -7.84
N ASN A 137 22.22 11.68 -7.96
CA ASN A 137 21.61 12.87 -8.57
C ASN A 137 20.53 13.48 -7.66
N PRO A 138 20.87 14.04 -6.49
CA PRO A 138 19.88 14.62 -5.57
C PRO A 138 19.06 15.74 -6.19
N GLU A 139 19.63 16.49 -7.12
CA GLU A 139 18.95 17.56 -7.86
C GLU A 139 17.85 17.06 -8.82
N ALA A 140 17.82 15.78 -9.16
CA ALA A 140 16.75 15.19 -9.94
C ALA A 140 15.43 15.05 -9.14
N ILE A 141 15.50 15.19 -7.82
CA ILE A 141 14.31 15.17 -6.94
C ILE A 141 13.63 16.54 -7.07
N ARG A 142 12.44 16.51 -7.68
CA ARG A 142 11.67 17.74 -7.96
C ARG A 142 10.66 18.07 -6.87
N VAL A 143 10.10 17.08 -6.22
CA VAL A 143 9.05 17.24 -5.19
C VAL A 143 9.60 16.77 -3.85
N HIS A 144 9.71 17.67 -2.88
CA HIS A 144 10.25 17.39 -1.55
C HIS A 144 9.17 17.24 -0.47
N SER A 145 7.96 17.71 -0.74
CA SER A 145 6.82 17.63 0.18
C SER A 145 5.53 17.34 -0.57
N VAL A 146 4.59 16.70 0.09
CA VAL A 146 3.24 16.46 -0.46
C VAL A 146 2.55 17.79 -0.82
N ASP A 147 2.84 18.83 -0.09
CA ASP A 147 2.26 20.17 -0.34
C ASP A 147 2.83 20.85 -1.60
N ASP A 148 3.96 20.37 -2.10
CA ASP A 148 4.61 20.89 -3.33
C ASP A 148 4.17 20.16 -4.60
N MET A 149 3.31 19.15 -4.48
CA MET A 149 2.82 18.37 -5.61
C MET A 149 1.86 19.18 -6.49
N SER A 150 1.93 18.91 -7.79
CA SER A 150 0.93 19.35 -8.77
C SER A 150 -0.16 18.29 -8.97
N ASN A 151 -1.25 18.65 -9.69
CA ASN A 151 -2.27 17.68 -10.10
C ASN A 151 -1.67 16.57 -10.98
N GLY A 152 -0.71 16.92 -11.85
CA GLY A 152 -0.01 15.95 -12.70
C GLY A 152 0.85 14.99 -11.88
N ASP A 153 1.49 15.46 -10.82
CA ASP A 153 2.26 14.61 -9.89
C ASP A 153 1.35 13.64 -9.15
N ALA A 154 0.20 14.10 -8.65
CA ALA A 154 -0.80 13.26 -8.01
C ALA A 154 -1.32 12.17 -8.95
N LEU A 155 -1.59 12.49 -10.21
CA LEU A 155 -2.01 11.52 -11.22
C LEU A 155 -0.92 10.48 -11.51
N ARG A 156 0.34 10.90 -11.62
CA ARG A 156 1.48 9.98 -11.82
C ARG A 156 1.62 9.01 -10.65
N VAL A 157 1.54 9.49 -9.42
CA VAL A 157 1.56 8.65 -8.22
C VAL A 157 0.41 7.64 -8.27
N GLY A 158 -0.79 8.08 -8.60
CA GLY A 158 -1.98 7.22 -8.72
C GLY A 158 -1.85 6.15 -9.80
N LEU A 159 -1.30 6.49 -10.96
CA LEU A 159 -1.06 5.53 -12.06
C LEU A 159 0.01 4.50 -11.67
N ILE A 160 1.09 4.92 -11.06
CA ILE A 160 2.15 4.02 -10.59
C ILE A 160 1.60 3.10 -9.48
N GLN A 161 0.78 3.63 -8.60
CA GLN A 161 0.17 2.87 -7.51
C GLN A 161 -0.79 1.77 -8.01
N CYS A 162 -1.30 1.87 -9.23
CA CYS A 162 -2.08 0.80 -9.85
C CYS A 162 -1.26 -0.50 -10.02
N LEU A 163 0.06 -0.44 -10.08
CA LEU A 163 0.92 -1.62 -10.06
C LEU A 163 0.75 -2.43 -8.77
N ALA A 164 0.33 -1.80 -7.68
CA ALA A 164 0.05 -2.47 -6.41
C ALA A 164 -1.20 -3.36 -6.43
N LEU A 165 -1.97 -3.36 -7.52
CA LEU A 165 -3.02 -4.36 -7.75
C LEU A 165 -2.43 -5.75 -8.00
N VAL A 166 -1.21 -5.83 -8.50
CA VAL A 166 -0.48 -7.10 -8.66
C VAL A 166 0.08 -7.50 -7.30
N PRO A 167 -0.24 -8.71 -6.80
CA PRO A 167 0.26 -9.18 -5.51
C PRO A 167 1.80 -9.27 -5.52
N GLY A 168 2.40 -8.91 -4.40
CA GLY A 168 3.86 -8.80 -4.28
C GLY A 168 4.43 -7.41 -4.57
N THR A 169 3.67 -6.53 -5.22
CA THR A 169 4.04 -5.13 -5.41
C THR A 169 3.73 -4.34 -4.15
N SER A 170 4.72 -3.62 -3.62
CA SER A 170 4.52 -2.74 -2.47
C SER A 170 3.73 -1.48 -2.85
N ARG A 171 2.86 -1.05 -1.94
CA ARG A 171 2.18 0.25 -2.02
C ARG A 171 2.98 1.39 -1.40
N SER A 172 4.00 1.05 -0.67
CA SER A 172 4.87 2.02 0.02
C SER A 172 5.96 2.60 -0.87
#